data_8ca85926ccb043670c82dbe73fbeaaa5
#
_entry.id   8ca85926ccb043670c82dbe73fbeaaa5
#
_cell.length_a   1.000
_cell.length_b   1.000
_cell.length_c   1.000
_cell.angle_alpha   90.00
_cell.angle_beta   90.00
_cell.angle_gamma   90.00
#
_symmetry.space_group_name_H-M   'P 1'
#
loop_
_entity.id
_entity.type
_entity.pdbx_description
1 polymer ?
#
loop_
_entity_poly.entity_id
_entity_poly.type
_entity_poly.pdbx_seq_one_letter_code
_entity_poly.pdbx_strand_id
1 'polypeptide(L)'
;MTQTCLPPSVLSSPQRRCQMLLMLYLPGTVTPEIIGQINGVDGGIARQDMVETRSEIQRYHRLSILTHSDGSYRIEGAPLDRRLCLLHWLRRAMRLCPQFVQQHFTPTLKTVLKQCGIPIACYDDTNLHALVNLCSRRLNRQFESRDSQFLRLFLQYCLMEQHAGLSPGFSESQHLWTAQRAEYLAAQEIMRHWQRRVPVPPHPDEQLFLALTFMMLRVPDPLKDNHPQDIQLRVAVTELIAAFRGLSGMAFSDEQGLATQLYIHLAQALERCLFGIGIDNALPEEITRLYPRLMRTTRAACAQLETHYGIHFSDEEIGLVAIIFGAWLMQENDIQEKQVLLLTGNDSSLEEEIEHQLRELTLLPLNIKYLSVHAFQKQGASKEVTLIVTPYHTSLPLFSAPLIHATLPLGENQRQRIREILES
;
A
#
# COMPACT_ATOMS: atom_id res chain seq x y z
N MET A 1 36.84 14.16 -33.25
CA MET A 1 35.49 14.20 -32.65
C MET A 1 35.56 13.55 -31.28
N THR A 2 35.74 14.36 -30.27
CA THR A 2 35.81 13.96 -28.85
C THR A 2 34.40 13.65 -28.36
N GLN A 3 34.09 12.38 -28.10
CA GLN A 3 32.92 11.98 -27.38
C GLN A 3 33.03 12.58 -25.96
N THR A 4 32.24 13.60 -25.67
CA THR A 4 31.99 14.09 -24.34
C THR A 4 31.21 13.01 -23.58
N CYS A 5 31.91 12.22 -22.77
CA CYS A 5 31.27 11.41 -21.74
C CYS A 5 30.49 12.34 -20.80
N LEU A 6 29.17 12.27 -20.83
CA LEU A 6 28.33 12.87 -19.79
C LEU A 6 28.76 12.29 -18.42
N PRO A 7 28.87 13.10 -17.39
CA PRO A 7 29.18 12.59 -16.06
C PRO A 7 28.10 11.56 -15.66
N PRO A 8 28.46 10.47 -14.94
CA PRO A 8 27.50 9.49 -14.49
C PRO A 8 26.42 10.20 -13.68
N SER A 9 25.18 10.04 -14.08
CA SER A 9 24.04 10.62 -13.37
C SER A 9 24.03 10.09 -11.94
N VAL A 10 24.07 11.00 -10.97
CA VAL A 10 24.03 10.66 -9.55
C VAL A 10 22.70 9.98 -9.25
N LEU A 11 22.74 8.73 -8.76
CA LEU A 11 21.54 7.99 -8.40
C LEU A 11 20.86 8.60 -7.17
N SER A 12 19.54 8.73 -7.22
CA SER A 12 18.74 9.10 -6.05
C SER A 12 18.72 7.97 -5.00
N SER A 13 18.41 8.29 -3.75
CA SER A 13 18.31 7.28 -2.69
C SER A 13 17.32 6.15 -3.04
N PRO A 14 16.11 6.41 -3.58
CA PRO A 14 15.22 5.33 -4.03
C PRO A 14 15.82 4.43 -5.11
N GLN A 15 16.56 4.99 -6.07
CA GLN A 15 17.24 4.22 -7.11
C GLN A 15 18.34 3.33 -6.51
N ARG A 16 19.18 3.87 -5.65
CA ARG A 16 20.25 3.11 -4.96
C ARG A 16 19.69 1.97 -4.13
N ARG A 17 18.62 2.21 -3.37
CA ARG A 17 17.96 1.19 -2.56
C ARG A 17 17.34 0.07 -3.42
N CYS A 18 16.74 0.39 -4.56
CA CYS A 18 16.25 -0.61 -5.51
C CYS A 18 17.38 -1.48 -6.05
N GLN A 19 18.45 -0.86 -6.52
CA GLN A 19 19.61 -1.61 -7.06
C GLN A 19 20.23 -2.52 -5.99
N MET A 20 20.45 -2.00 -4.80
CA MET A 20 20.99 -2.75 -3.67
C MET A 20 20.14 -3.96 -3.31
N LEU A 21 18.82 -3.78 -3.22
CA LEU A 21 17.92 -4.88 -2.88
C LEU A 21 17.91 -5.96 -3.96
N LEU A 22 17.87 -5.59 -5.23
CA LEU A 22 17.92 -6.55 -6.33
C LEU A 22 19.22 -7.36 -6.34
N MET A 23 20.34 -6.77 -5.92
CA MET A 23 21.60 -7.50 -5.78
C MET A 23 21.50 -8.62 -4.74
N LEU A 24 20.74 -8.41 -3.66
CA LEU A 24 20.54 -9.43 -2.61
C LEU A 24 19.71 -10.65 -3.10
N TYR A 25 18.99 -10.50 -4.19
CA TYR A 25 18.24 -11.60 -4.83
C TYR A 25 19.06 -12.39 -5.85
N LEU A 26 20.23 -11.92 -6.20
CA LEU A 26 21.14 -12.61 -7.10
C LEU A 26 22.20 -13.37 -6.32
N PRO A 27 22.76 -14.45 -6.89
CA PRO A 27 23.92 -15.11 -6.31
C PRO A 27 25.13 -14.17 -6.21
N GLY A 28 25.91 -14.36 -5.17
CA GLY A 28 27.12 -13.59 -4.92
C GLY A 28 27.14 -12.94 -3.55
N THR A 29 28.29 -12.42 -3.19
CA THR A 29 28.50 -11.73 -1.93
C THR A 29 28.15 -10.26 -2.09
N VAL A 30 27.28 -9.73 -1.25
CA VAL A 30 26.87 -8.33 -1.24
C VAL A 30 27.39 -7.67 0.04
N THR A 31 28.34 -6.75 -0.12
CA THR A 31 28.95 -5.97 0.97
C THR A 31 28.72 -4.48 0.78
N PRO A 32 28.88 -3.63 1.81
CA PRO A 32 28.80 -2.18 1.64
C PRO A 32 29.73 -1.65 0.54
N GLU A 33 30.91 -2.23 0.38
CA GLU A 33 31.89 -1.84 -0.62
C GLU A 33 31.41 -2.15 -2.06
N ILE A 34 30.85 -3.35 -2.27
CA ILE A 34 30.28 -3.75 -3.56
C ILE A 34 29.06 -2.87 -3.90
N ILE A 35 28.19 -2.60 -2.93
CA ILE A 35 27.05 -1.70 -3.10
C ILE A 35 27.53 -0.31 -3.49
N GLY A 36 28.54 0.20 -2.77
CA GLY A 36 29.14 1.50 -3.03
C GLY A 36 29.71 1.62 -4.44
N GLN A 37 30.42 0.60 -4.92
CA GLN A 37 30.96 0.55 -6.27
C GLN A 37 29.86 0.58 -7.35
N ILE A 38 28.81 -0.21 -7.18
CA ILE A 38 27.71 -0.30 -8.15
C ILE A 38 26.84 0.96 -8.13
N ASN A 39 26.58 1.52 -6.95
CA ASN A 39 25.76 2.71 -6.81
C ASN A 39 26.51 4.03 -6.94
N GLY A 40 27.85 3.99 -7.06
CA GLY A 40 28.70 5.19 -7.18
C GLY A 40 28.69 6.05 -5.89
N VAL A 41 28.66 5.42 -4.73
CA VAL A 41 28.66 6.09 -3.42
C VAL A 41 29.70 5.49 -2.47
N ASP A 42 30.05 6.21 -1.42
CA ASP A 42 30.93 5.67 -0.39
C ASP A 42 30.22 4.63 0.50
N GLY A 43 31.02 3.86 1.27
CA GLY A 43 30.50 2.81 2.13
C GLY A 43 29.59 3.33 3.26
N GLY A 44 29.72 4.59 3.67
CA GLY A 44 28.84 5.21 4.67
C GLY A 44 27.42 5.38 4.15
N ILE A 45 27.28 5.92 2.95
CA ILE A 45 25.99 6.07 2.26
C ILE A 45 25.38 4.70 1.97
N ALA A 46 26.18 3.72 1.52
CA ALA A 46 25.71 2.37 1.29
C ALA A 46 25.14 1.72 2.55
N ARG A 47 25.78 1.91 3.72
CA ARG A 47 25.27 1.41 5.00
C ARG A 47 23.97 2.12 5.42
N GLN A 48 23.88 3.43 5.19
CA GLN A 48 22.66 4.18 5.48
C GLN A 48 21.50 3.69 4.60
N ASP A 49 21.71 3.54 3.30
CA ASP A 49 20.72 2.99 2.38
C ASP A 49 20.27 1.56 2.83
N MET A 50 21.19 0.76 3.36
CA MET A 50 20.89 -0.56 3.90
C MET A 50 20.02 -0.50 5.16
N VAL A 51 20.27 0.42 6.08
CA VAL A 51 19.46 0.60 7.29
C VAL A 51 18.02 0.95 6.93
N GLU A 52 17.82 1.87 6.00
CA GLU A 52 16.50 2.27 5.53
C GLU A 52 15.77 1.12 4.80
N THR A 53 16.47 0.41 3.92
CA THR A 53 15.90 -0.74 3.21
C THR A 53 15.53 -1.88 4.17
N ARG A 54 16.38 -2.16 5.16
CA ARG A 54 16.11 -3.18 6.20
C ARG A 54 14.83 -2.85 6.97
N SER A 55 14.66 -1.60 7.38
CA SER A 55 13.46 -1.14 8.08
C SER A 55 12.19 -1.31 7.22
N GLU A 56 12.25 -0.89 5.96
CA GLU A 56 11.13 -1.01 5.02
C GLU A 56 10.74 -2.48 4.78
N ILE A 57 11.70 -3.33 4.54
CA ILE A 57 11.46 -4.76 4.28
C ILE A 57 10.90 -5.47 5.51
N GLN A 58 11.42 -5.17 6.69
CA GLN A 58 10.92 -5.75 7.93
C GLN A 58 9.46 -5.33 8.19
N ARG A 59 9.15 -4.08 7.96
CA ARG A 59 7.80 -3.52 8.20
C ARG A 59 6.76 -4.04 7.19
N TYR A 60 7.09 -4.08 5.91
CA TYR A 60 6.09 -4.32 4.86
C TYR A 60 6.15 -5.70 4.21
N HIS A 61 7.24 -6.44 4.37
CA HIS A 61 7.46 -7.71 3.68
C HIS A 61 7.75 -8.89 4.60
N ARG A 62 7.78 -8.70 5.91
CA ARG A 62 8.07 -9.75 6.90
C ARG A 62 9.40 -10.48 6.66
N LEU A 63 10.37 -9.76 6.14
CA LEU A 63 11.71 -10.25 5.84
C LEU A 63 12.75 -9.55 6.72
N SER A 64 13.88 -10.22 6.90
CA SER A 64 15.03 -9.66 7.60
C SER A 64 16.23 -9.59 6.66
N ILE A 65 17.06 -8.56 6.77
CA ILE A 65 18.36 -8.50 6.15
C ILE A 65 19.40 -8.65 7.25
N LEU A 66 20.13 -9.76 7.23
CA LEU A 66 21.15 -10.06 8.22
C LEU A 66 22.54 -9.67 7.70
N THR A 67 23.39 -9.23 8.62
CA THR A 67 24.82 -9.01 8.38
C THR A 67 25.57 -10.20 8.92
N HIS A 68 26.32 -10.90 8.06
CA HIS A 68 27.15 -12.03 8.43
C HIS A 68 28.50 -11.58 8.99
N SER A 69 29.26 -12.51 9.58
CA SER A 69 30.59 -12.25 10.15
C SER A 69 31.62 -11.75 9.13
N ASP A 70 31.43 -12.07 7.86
CA ASP A 70 32.25 -11.59 6.74
C ASP A 70 31.85 -10.18 6.23
N GLY A 71 30.88 -9.53 6.88
CA GLY A 71 30.35 -8.22 6.49
C GLY A 71 29.35 -8.26 5.35
N SER A 72 29.01 -9.43 4.83
CA SER A 72 28.02 -9.57 3.76
C SER A 72 26.58 -9.48 4.28
N TYR A 73 25.68 -9.05 3.41
CA TYR A 73 24.25 -8.97 3.67
C TYR A 73 23.50 -10.12 3.01
N ARG A 74 22.49 -10.63 3.68
CA ARG A 74 21.56 -11.65 3.13
C ARG A 74 20.14 -11.39 3.55
N ILE A 75 19.19 -11.64 2.63
CA ILE A 75 17.76 -11.63 2.93
C ILE A 75 17.37 -13.00 3.49
N GLU A 76 16.68 -12.98 4.62
CA GLU A 76 16.10 -14.16 5.24
C GLU A 76 14.61 -14.00 5.47
N GLY A 77 13.88 -15.10 5.29
CA GLY A 77 12.45 -15.19 5.48
C GLY A 77 11.84 -16.32 4.66
N ALA A 78 10.53 -16.47 4.76
CA ALA A 78 9.82 -17.51 4.02
C ALA A 78 9.96 -17.32 2.50
N PRO A 79 10.08 -18.38 1.69
CA PRO A 79 10.20 -18.27 0.24
C PRO A 79 9.06 -17.47 -0.40
N LEU A 80 7.83 -17.61 0.07
CA LEU A 80 6.69 -16.84 -0.40
C LEU A 80 6.88 -15.33 -0.17
N ASP A 81 7.28 -14.94 1.05
CA ASP A 81 7.51 -13.53 1.38
C ASP A 81 8.66 -12.93 0.58
N ARG A 82 9.71 -13.69 0.34
CA ARG A 82 10.85 -13.27 -0.51
C ARG A 82 10.40 -12.99 -1.93
N ARG A 83 9.62 -13.90 -2.54
CA ARG A 83 9.13 -13.72 -3.91
C ARG A 83 8.14 -12.56 -4.04
N LEU A 84 7.26 -12.37 -3.07
CA LEU A 84 6.32 -11.24 -3.05
C LEU A 84 7.04 -9.90 -2.88
N CYS A 85 8.07 -9.86 -2.06
CA CYS A 85 8.94 -8.69 -1.93
C CYS A 85 9.62 -8.35 -3.27
N LEU A 86 10.22 -9.34 -3.93
CA LEU A 86 10.85 -9.13 -5.23
C LEU A 86 9.84 -8.70 -6.30
N LEU A 87 8.64 -9.27 -6.32
CA LEU A 87 7.57 -8.85 -7.22
C LEU A 87 7.34 -7.33 -7.13
N HIS A 88 7.21 -6.82 -5.92
CA HIS A 88 7.01 -5.38 -5.68
C HIS A 88 8.24 -4.55 -6.07
N TRP A 89 9.42 -4.94 -5.58
CA TRP A 89 10.65 -4.17 -5.79
C TRP A 89 11.19 -4.25 -7.23
N LEU A 90 11.01 -5.36 -7.91
CA LEU A 90 11.40 -5.48 -9.32
C LEU A 90 10.54 -4.57 -10.21
N ARG A 91 9.25 -4.51 -10.00
CA ARG A 91 8.37 -3.56 -10.71
C ARG A 91 8.78 -2.11 -10.46
N ARG A 92 9.13 -1.79 -9.22
CA ARG A 92 9.64 -0.48 -8.84
C ARG A 92 10.99 -0.19 -9.51
N ALA A 93 11.92 -1.14 -9.50
CA ALA A 93 13.23 -1.02 -10.13
C ALA A 93 13.14 -0.85 -11.65
N MET A 94 12.28 -1.57 -12.33
CA MET A 94 12.04 -1.42 -13.78
C MET A 94 11.59 -0.01 -14.16
N ARG A 95 10.95 0.69 -13.24
CA ARG A 95 10.54 2.09 -13.41
C ARG A 95 11.65 3.08 -13.03
N LEU A 96 12.33 2.86 -11.91
CA LEU A 96 13.29 3.82 -11.34
C LEU A 96 14.72 3.63 -11.88
N CYS A 97 15.13 2.40 -12.15
CA CYS A 97 16.48 2.06 -12.60
C CYS A 97 16.46 0.97 -13.70
N PRO A 98 15.77 1.22 -14.83
CA PRO A 98 15.63 0.21 -15.90
C PRO A 98 16.97 -0.23 -16.48
N GLN A 99 17.98 0.63 -16.53
CA GLN A 99 19.32 0.30 -17.02
C GLN A 99 20.00 -0.76 -16.16
N PHE A 100 19.92 -0.64 -14.85
CA PHE A 100 20.46 -1.64 -13.93
C PHE A 100 19.79 -2.99 -14.13
N VAL A 101 18.47 -3.01 -14.28
CA VAL A 101 17.71 -4.24 -14.53
C VAL A 101 18.16 -4.89 -15.84
N GLN A 102 18.32 -4.12 -16.91
CA GLN A 102 18.70 -4.64 -18.24
C GLN A 102 20.17 -5.04 -18.31
N GLN A 103 21.08 -4.31 -17.70
CA GLN A 103 22.52 -4.48 -17.86
C GLN A 103 23.16 -5.36 -16.78
N HIS A 104 22.53 -5.47 -15.61
CA HIS A 104 23.07 -6.22 -14.48
C HIS A 104 22.16 -7.35 -14.01
N PHE A 105 20.92 -7.07 -13.64
CA PHE A 105 20.02 -8.06 -13.06
C PHE A 105 19.66 -9.17 -14.05
N THR A 106 19.13 -8.81 -15.21
CA THR A 106 18.70 -9.78 -16.24
C THR A 106 19.84 -10.64 -16.78
N PRO A 107 21.01 -10.10 -17.14
CA PRO A 107 22.11 -10.91 -17.63
C PRO A 107 22.66 -11.87 -16.58
N THR A 108 22.76 -11.42 -15.33
CA THR A 108 23.21 -12.28 -14.22
C THR A 108 22.24 -13.42 -14.01
N LEU A 109 20.93 -13.16 -14.01
CA LEU A 109 19.90 -14.18 -13.88
C LEU A 109 19.97 -15.24 -15.01
N LYS A 110 20.10 -14.80 -16.27
CA LYS A 110 20.27 -15.71 -17.42
C LYS A 110 21.53 -16.55 -17.31
N THR A 111 22.62 -15.99 -16.80
CA THR A 111 23.86 -16.72 -16.55
C THR A 111 23.66 -17.83 -15.51
N VAL A 112 22.95 -17.52 -14.41
CA VAL A 112 22.62 -18.51 -13.38
C VAL A 112 21.77 -19.64 -13.95
N LEU A 113 20.73 -19.33 -14.72
CA LEU A 113 19.85 -20.33 -15.34
C LEU A 113 20.64 -21.27 -16.28
N LYS A 114 21.57 -20.72 -17.04
CA LYS A 114 22.48 -21.50 -17.90
C LYS A 114 23.38 -22.43 -17.08
N GLN A 115 23.96 -21.93 -15.98
CA GLN A 115 24.81 -22.71 -15.08
C GLN A 115 24.03 -23.85 -14.40
N CYS A 116 22.75 -23.63 -14.10
CA CYS A 116 21.85 -24.64 -13.55
C CYS A 116 21.42 -25.70 -14.57
N GLY A 117 21.84 -25.60 -15.83
CA GLY A 117 21.45 -26.55 -16.88
C GLY A 117 19.97 -26.38 -17.33
N ILE A 118 19.37 -25.24 -17.07
CA ILE A 118 18.02 -24.95 -17.55
C ILE A 118 18.07 -24.76 -19.06
N PRO A 119 17.21 -25.45 -19.84
CA PRO A 119 17.17 -25.26 -21.29
C PRO A 119 16.82 -23.81 -21.67
N ILE A 120 17.51 -23.26 -22.67
CA ILE A 120 17.31 -21.90 -23.12
C ILE A 120 15.85 -21.61 -23.51
N ALA A 121 15.15 -22.63 -24.03
CA ALA A 121 13.73 -22.53 -24.38
C ALA A 121 12.81 -22.18 -23.20
N CYS A 122 13.28 -22.35 -21.95
CA CYS A 122 12.53 -21.96 -20.76
C CYS A 122 12.69 -20.49 -20.39
N TYR A 123 13.73 -19.80 -20.89
CA TYR A 123 14.03 -18.43 -20.47
C TYR A 123 14.46 -17.47 -21.58
N ASP A 124 14.47 -17.90 -22.84
CA ASP A 124 14.69 -16.95 -23.94
C ASP A 124 13.47 -16.05 -24.16
N ASP A 125 13.72 -14.86 -24.65
CA ASP A 125 12.68 -13.83 -24.76
C ASP A 125 11.53 -14.22 -25.66
N THR A 126 11.81 -14.95 -26.77
CA THR A 126 10.78 -15.37 -27.73
C THR A 126 9.80 -16.36 -27.10
N ASN A 127 10.31 -17.40 -26.44
CA ASN A 127 9.46 -18.40 -25.81
C ASN A 127 8.71 -17.83 -24.59
N LEU A 128 9.35 -16.99 -23.79
CA LEU A 128 8.69 -16.33 -22.68
C LEU A 128 7.58 -15.38 -23.15
N HIS A 129 7.81 -14.64 -24.23
CA HIS A 129 6.79 -13.78 -24.81
C HIS A 129 5.59 -14.60 -25.31
N ALA A 130 5.83 -15.71 -26.00
CA ALA A 130 4.77 -16.61 -26.45
C ALA A 130 3.98 -17.22 -25.27
N LEU A 131 4.68 -17.59 -24.19
CA LEU A 131 4.07 -18.17 -23.01
C LEU A 131 3.21 -17.13 -22.25
N VAL A 132 3.69 -15.92 -22.08
CA VAL A 132 2.92 -14.83 -21.47
C VAL A 132 1.69 -14.49 -22.31
N ASN A 133 1.81 -14.46 -23.63
CA ASN A 133 0.68 -14.24 -24.54
C ASN A 133 -0.35 -15.39 -24.48
N LEU A 134 0.10 -16.62 -24.30
CA LEU A 134 -0.81 -17.76 -24.09
C LEU A 134 -1.61 -17.60 -22.79
N CYS A 135 -0.97 -17.21 -21.71
CA CYS A 135 -1.64 -16.92 -20.45
C CYS A 135 -2.62 -15.74 -20.55
N SER A 136 -2.24 -14.69 -21.27
CA SER A 136 -3.10 -13.54 -21.58
C SER A 136 -4.39 -13.97 -22.27
N ARG A 137 -4.29 -14.82 -23.27
CA ARG A 137 -5.46 -15.37 -23.97
C ARG A 137 -6.34 -16.25 -23.08
N ARG A 138 -5.72 -17.09 -22.23
CA ARG A 138 -6.46 -17.93 -21.26
C ARG A 138 -7.23 -17.11 -20.24
N LEU A 139 -6.67 -15.95 -19.86
CA LEU A 139 -7.31 -15.02 -18.93
C LEU A 139 -8.33 -14.08 -19.62
N ASN A 140 -8.39 -14.10 -20.96
CA ASN A 140 -9.13 -13.10 -21.74
C ASN A 140 -8.78 -11.65 -21.31
N ARG A 141 -7.50 -11.40 -21.13
CA ARG A 141 -6.97 -10.15 -20.59
C ARG A 141 -5.67 -9.79 -21.30
N GLN A 142 -5.53 -8.54 -21.72
CA GLN A 142 -4.28 -8.04 -22.28
C GLN A 142 -3.41 -7.49 -21.15
N PHE A 143 -2.15 -7.93 -21.12
CA PHE A 143 -1.14 -7.30 -20.26
C PHE A 143 -0.60 -6.06 -20.96
N GLU A 144 -0.44 -4.98 -20.19
CA GLU A 144 0.31 -3.83 -20.65
C GLU A 144 1.76 -4.23 -20.97
N SER A 145 2.40 -3.49 -21.87
CA SER A 145 3.80 -3.76 -22.27
C SER A 145 4.74 -3.88 -21.06
N ARG A 146 4.53 -3.02 -20.07
CA ARG A 146 5.32 -3.00 -18.84
C ARG A 146 5.12 -4.27 -18.01
N ASP A 147 3.88 -4.73 -17.85
CA ASP A 147 3.56 -5.95 -17.12
C ASP A 147 4.05 -7.19 -17.87
N SER A 148 3.97 -7.20 -19.20
CA SER A 148 4.53 -8.27 -20.03
C SER A 148 6.05 -8.39 -19.89
N GLN A 149 6.76 -7.27 -19.86
CA GLN A 149 8.21 -7.24 -19.62
C GLN A 149 8.55 -7.73 -18.22
N PHE A 150 7.80 -7.28 -17.22
CA PHE A 150 7.95 -7.73 -15.84
C PHE A 150 7.76 -9.25 -15.72
N LEU A 151 6.68 -9.78 -16.26
CA LEU A 151 6.36 -11.21 -16.21
C LEU A 151 7.48 -12.06 -16.82
N ARG A 152 8.00 -11.67 -17.98
CA ARG A 152 9.10 -12.41 -18.63
C ARG A 152 10.35 -12.48 -17.76
N LEU A 153 10.68 -11.40 -17.07
CA LEU A 153 11.82 -11.36 -16.16
C LEU A 153 11.53 -12.12 -14.87
N PHE A 154 10.35 -11.92 -14.30
CA PHE A 154 9.97 -12.54 -13.03
C PHE A 154 9.82 -14.07 -13.14
N LEU A 155 9.35 -14.58 -14.28
CA LEU A 155 9.30 -16.01 -14.55
C LEU A 155 10.71 -16.64 -14.56
N GLN A 156 11.71 -15.95 -15.06
CA GLN A 156 13.09 -16.41 -14.98
C GLN A 156 13.57 -16.55 -13.54
N TYR A 157 13.23 -15.58 -12.70
CA TYR A 157 13.56 -15.64 -11.28
C TYR A 157 12.85 -16.80 -10.56
N CYS A 158 11.55 -16.99 -10.80
CA CYS A 158 10.79 -18.11 -10.27
C CYS A 158 11.39 -19.47 -10.68
N LEU A 159 11.85 -19.56 -11.92
CA LEU A 159 12.49 -20.75 -12.44
C LEU A 159 13.83 -21.06 -11.72
N MET A 160 14.61 -20.02 -11.42
CA MET A 160 15.84 -20.16 -10.62
C MET A 160 15.55 -20.64 -9.20
N GLU A 161 14.58 -20.03 -8.52
CA GLU A 161 14.17 -20.40 -7.16
C GLU A 161 13.63 -21.83 -7.10
N GLN A 162 12.79 -22.21 -8.06
CA GLN A 162 12.24 -23.55 -8.18
C GLN A 162 13.36 -24.60 -8.37
N HIS A 163 14.33 -24.30 -9.23
CA HIS A 163 15.49 -25.20 -9.42
C HIS A 163 16.31 -25.36 -8.15
N ALA A 164 16.43 -24.31 -7.35
CA ALA A 164 17.11 -24.34 -6.05
C ALA A 164 16.30 -25.06 -4.95
N GLY A 165 15.08 -25.54 -5.24
CA GLY A 165 14.21 -26.19 -4.26
C GLY A 165 13.54 -25.22 -3.28
N LEU A 166 13.54 -23.93 -3.57
CA LEU A 166 12.94 -22.88 -2.75
C LEU A 166 11.50 -22.60 -3.21
N SER A 167 10.64 -23.61 -3.12
CA SER A 167 9.22 -23.47 -3.47
C SER A 167 8.47 -22.66 -2.42
N PRO A 168 7.55 -21.77 -2.82
CA PRO A 168 6.70 -21.05 -1.89
C PRO A 168 5.75 -22.02 -1.17
N GLY A 169 5.54 -21.80 0.14
CA GLY A 169 4.53 -22.52 0.90
C GLY A 169 3.27 -21.69 1.04
N PHE A 170 2.10 -22.34 0.97
CA PHE A 170 0.80 -21.70 1.13
C PHE A 170 0.02 -22.32 2.28
N SER A 171 -0.71 -21.48 3.02
CA SER A 171 -1.71 -21.96 3.97
C SER A 171 -2.92 -22.55 3.23
N GLU A 172 -3.75 -23.31 3.93
CA GLU A 172 -4.95 -23.89 3.32
C GLU A 172 -5.90 -22.80 2.78
N SER A 173 -6.10 -21.71 3.51
CA SER A 173 -6.92 -20.59 3.06
C SER A 173 -6.37 -19.88 1.83
N GLN A 174 -5.05 -19.68 1.75
CA GLN A 174 -4.38 -19.13 0.58
C GLN A 174 -4.50 -20.06 -0.64
N HIS A 175 -4.34 -21.38 -0.42
CA HIS A 175 -4.52 -22.37 -1.45
C HIS A 175 -5.95 -22.36 -2.01
N LEU A 176 -6.96 -22.42 -1.14
CA LEU A 176 -8.38 -22.42 -1.55
C LEU A 176 -8.76 -21.13 -2.29
N TRP A 177 -8.27 -19.99 -1.81
CA TRP A 177 -8.51 -18.69 -2.46
C TRP A 177 -7.97 -18.67 -3.89
N THR A 178 -6.74 -19.13 -4.08
CA THR A 178 -6.02 -19.05 -5.35
C THR A 178 -6.49 -20.12 -6.35
N ALA A 179 -6.68 -21.36 -5.89
CA ALA A 179 -7.04 -22.48 -6.76
C ALA A 179 -8.41 -22.34 -7.43
N GLN A 180 -9.29 -21.53 -6.88
CA GLN A 180 -10.61 -21.26 -7.45
C GLN A 180 -10.58 -20.20 -8.56
N ARG A 181 -9.50 -19.48 -8.75
CA ARG A 181 -9.38 -18.38 -9.71
C ARG A 181 -9.03 -18.86 -11.11
N ALA A 182 -9.48 -18.08 -12.13
CA ALA A 182 -9.10 -18.31 -13.53
C ALA A 182 -7.58 -18.24 -13.73
N GLU A 183 -6.88 -17.42 -12.95
CA GLU A 183 -5.43 -17.28 -12.94
C GLU A 183 -4.72 -18.60 -12.63
N TYR A 184 -5.30 -19.46 -11.80
CA TYR A 184 -4.75 -20.79 -11.51
C TYR A 184 -4.71 -21.68 -12.75
N LEU A 185 -5.77 -21.66 -13.56
CA LEU A 185 -5.82 -22.40 -14.82
C LEU A 185 -4.87 -21.82 -15.87
N ALA A 186 -4.72 -20.50 -15.93
CA ALA A 186 -3.74 -19.85 -16.80
C ALA A 186 -2.31 -20.22 -16.41
N ALA A 187 -2.00 -20.25 -15.11
CA ALA A 187 -0.69 -20.65 -14.60
C ALA A 187 -0.32 -22.09 -14.97
N GLN A 188 -1.29 -22.96 -15.19
CA GLN A 188 -1.07 -24.33 -15.63
C GLN A 188 -0.32 -24.41 -16.97
N GLU A 189 -0.47 -23.42 -17.85
CA GLU A 189 0.25 -23.38 -19.12
C GLU A 189 1.76 -23.24 -18.90
N ILE A 190 2.17 -22.44 -17.94
CA ILE A 190 3.58 -22.29 -17.54
C ILE A 190 4.10 -23.60 -16.93
N MET A 191 3.32 -24.20 -16.03
CA MET A 191 3.68 -25.45 -15.39
C MET A 191 3.89 -26.58 -16.42
N ARG A 192 3.00 -26.71 -17.41
CA ARG A 192 3.14 -27.69 -18.51
C ARG A 192 4.40 -27.45 -19.34
N HIS A 193 4.71 -26.17 -19.60
CA HIS A 193 5.92 -25.80 -20.32
C HIS A 193 7.19 -26.20 -19.55
N TRP A 194 7.22 -25.94 -18.25
CA TRP A 194 8.36 -26.25 -17.37
C TRP A 194 8.50 -27.76 -17.14
N GLN A 195 7.44 -28.45 -16.76
CA GLN A 195 7.46 -29.90 -16.45
C GLN A 195 8.12 -30.76 -17.53
N ARG A 196 8.00 -30.35 -18.77
CA ARG A 196 8.56 -31.09 -19.92
C ARG A 196 10.02 -30.78 -20.20
N ARG A 197 10.57 -29.74 -19.62
CA ARG A 197 11.87 -29.17 -20.03
C ARG A 197 12.88 -29.03 -18.92
N VAL A 198 12.45 -28.71 -17.72
CA VAL A 198 13.37 -28.43 -16.60
C VAL A 198 13.94 -29.73 -16.01
N PRO A 199 15.22 -29.73 -15.53
CA PRO A 199 15.83 -30.91 -14.94
C PRO A 199 15.14 -31.37 -13.65
N VAL A 200 14.61 -30.43 -12.87
CA VAL A 200 13.90 -30.70 -11.61
C VAL A 200 12.43 -30.36 -11.82
N PRO A 201 11.50 -31.33 -11.67
CA PRO A 201 10.06 -31.05 -11.82
C PRO A 201 9.62 -29.94 -10.88
N PRO A 202 8.81 -28.97 -11.35
CA PRO A 202 8.30 -27.90 -10.49
C PRO A 202 7.36 -28.45 -9.41
N HIS A 203 7.48 -27.90 -8.21
CA HIS A 203 6.58 -28.19 -7.12
C HIS A 203 5.14 -27.69 -7.44
N PRO A 204 4.08 -28.39 -7.00
CA PRO A 204 2.71 -27.95 -7.27
C PRO A 204 2.39 -26.52 -6.82
N ASP A 205 3.01 -26.05 -5.74
CA ASP A 205 2.83 -24.70 -5.21
C ASP A 205 3.35 -23.60 -6.14
N GLU A 206 4.20 -23.94 -7.12
CA GLU A 206 4.62 -23.01 -8.16
C GLU A 206 3.43 -22.53 -9.00
N GLN A 207 2.46 -23.39 -9.27
CA GLN A 207 1.25 -23.00 -9.97
C GLN A 207 0.41 -22.00 -9.16
N LEU A 208 0.31 -22.18 -7.85
CA LEU A 208 -0.37 -21.23 -6.96
C LEU A 208 0.34 -19.88 -6.96
N PHE A 209 1.67 -19.88 -6.89
CA PHE A 209 2.43 -18.64 -6.89
C PHE A 209 2.34 -17.89 -8.23
N LEU A 210 2.38 -18.59 -9.35
CA LEU A 210 2.20 -18.00 -10.67
C LEU A 210 0.77 -17.43 -10.83
N ALA A 211 -0.23 -18.13 -10.34
CA ALA A 211 -1.58 -17.64 -10.29
C ALA A 211 -1.70 -16.37 -9.45
N LEU A 212 -1.11 -16.34 -8.26
CA LEU A 212 -1.06 -15.16 -7.40
C LEU A 212 -0.39 -13.98 -8.12
N THR A 213 0.70 -14.22 -8.86
CA THR A 213 1.36 -13.19 -9.65
C THR A 213 0.41 -12.57 -10.67
N PHE A 214 -0.35 -13.37 -11.40
CA PHE A 214 -1.37 -12.87 -12.33
C PHE A 214 -2.50 -12.11 -11.62
N MET A 215 -2.94 -12.58 -10.46
CA MET A 215 -3.95 -11.91 -9.65
C MET A 215 -3.48 -10.52 -9.22
N MET A 216 -2.24 -10.38 -8.78
CA MET A 216 -1.68 -9.11 -8.34
C MET A 216 -1.46 -8.09 -9.48
N LEU A 217 -1.35 -8.56 -10.71
CA LEU A 217 -1.28 -7.70 -11.91
C LEU A 217 -2.67 -7.37 -12.47
N ARG A 218 -3.72 -7.94 -11.91
CA ARG A 218 -5.09 -7.67 -12.36
C ARG A 218 -5.51 -6.25 -11.95
N VAL A 219 -6.16 -5.55 -12.88
CA VAL A 219 -6.93 -4.35 -12.59
C VAL A 219 -8.37 -4.77 -12.35
N PRO A 220 -8.89 -4.70 -11.13
CA PRO A 220 -10.27 -5.07 -10.83
C PRO A 220 -11.26 -4.18 -11.59
N ASP A 221 -12.31 -4.78 -12.15
CA ASP A 221 -13.38 -4.07 -12.85
C ASP A 221 -14.72 -4.69 -12.47
N PRO A 222 -15.57 -4.03 -11.66
CA PRO A 222 -16.82 -4.60 -11.19
C PRO A 222 -17.84 -4.87 -12.30
N LEU A 223 -17.65 -4.28 -13.49
CA LEU A 223 -18.52 -4.52 -14.65
C LEU A 223 -18.11 -5.77 -15.45
N LYS A 224 -16.85 -6.17 -15.38
CA LYS A 224 -16.30 -7.29 -16.15
C LYS A 224 -16.00 -8.51 -15.31
N ASP A 225 -15.72 -8.33 -14.04
CA ASP A 225 -15.38 -9.41 -13.12
C ASP A 225 -16.64 -10.23 -12.78
N ASN A 226 -16.66 -11.50 -13.15
CA ASN A 226 -17.82 -12.37 -13.00
C ASN A 226 -17.54 -13.66 -12.23
N HIS A 227 -16.35 -13.82 -11.67
CA HIS A 227 -16.06 -14.95 -10.83
C HIS A 227 -16.93 -14.93 -9.55
N PRO A 228 -17.35 -16.09 -8.99
CA PRO A 228 -18.15 -16.11 -7.76
C PRO A 228 -17.58 -15.29 -6.61
N GLN A 229 -16.26 -15.27 -6.44
CA GLN A 229 -15.58 -14.43 -5.44
C GLN A 229 -15.76 -12.92 -5.74
N ASP A 230 -15.78 -12.52 -6.99
CA ASP A 230 -15.98 -11.13 -7.40
C ASP A 230 -17.42 -10.68 -7.12
N ILE A 231 -18.38 -11.56 -7.35
CA ILE A 231 -19.80 -11.33 -7.04
C ILE A 231 -20.00 -11.18 -5.52
N GLN A 232 -19.38 -12.06 -4.73
CA GLN A 232 -19.42 -11.98 -3.26
C GLN A 232 -18.82 -10.67 -2.77
N LEU A 233 -17.72 -10.22 -3.35
CA LEU A 233 -17.10 -8.95 -2.99
C LEU A 233 -18.01 -7.75 -3.30
N ARG A 234 -18.71 -7.75 -4.43
CA ARG A 234 -19.70 -6.70 -4.74
C ARG A 234 -20.81 -6.62 -3.68
N VAL A 235 -21.30 -7.77 -3.22
CA VAL A 235 -22.28 -7.81 -2.13
C VAL A 235 -21.67 -7.28 -0.84
N ALA A 236 -20.47 -7.71 -0.49
CA ALA A 236 -19.77 -7.26 0.71
C ALA A 236 -19.49 -5.74 0.70
N VAL A 237 -19.18 -5.16 -0.45
CA VAL A 237 -19.03 -3.71 -0.62
C VAL A 237 -20.32 -2.97 -0.37
N THR A 238 -21.45 -3.48 -0.89
CA THR A 238 -22.77 -2.89 -0.63
C THR A 238 -23.11 -2.90 0.87
N GLU A 239 -22.82 -4.02 1.54
CA GLU A 239 -23.00 -4.14 2.99
C GLU A 239 -22.07 -3.22 3.78
N LEU A 240 -20.84 -3.04 3.34
CA LEU A 240 -19.88 -2.09 3.92
C LEU A 240 -20.40 -0.65 3.84
N ILE A 241 -20.90 -0.23 2.69
CA ILE A 241 -21.49 1.11 2.52
C ILE A 241 -22.71 1.29 3.43
N ALA A 242 -23.58 0.29 3.52
CA ALA A 242 -24.74 0.32 4.42
C ALA A 242 -24.31 0.41 5.90
N ALA A 243 -23.28 -0.32 6.31
CA ALA A 243 -22.74 -0.26 7.66
C ALA A 243 -22.15 1.11 7.96
N PHE A 244 -21.36 1.67 7.05
CA PHE A 244 -20.78 3.02 7.22
C PHE A 244 -21.90 4.07 7.32
N ARG A 245 -22.90 4.01 6.46
CA ARG A 245 -24.06 4.91 6.48
C ARG A 245 -24.82 4.83 7.81
N GLY A 246 -25.04 3.62 8.32
CA GLY A 246 -25.70 3.42 9.61
C GLY A 246 -24.91 3.96 10.81
N LEU A 247 -23.58 3.82 10.79
CA LEU A 247 -22.68 4.29 11.85
C LEU A 247 -22.43 5.80 11.79
N SER A 248 -22.36 6.36 10.59
CA SER A 248 -22.04 7.77 10.38
C SER A 248 -23.26 8.68 10.43
N GLY A 249 -24.45 8.15 10.11
CA GLY A 249 -25.66 8.93 9.89
C GLY A 249 -25.65 9.74 8.58
N MET A 250 -24.67 9.51 7.69
CA MET A 250 -24.50 10.23 6.44
C MET A 250 -24.86 9.34 5.25
N ALA A 251 -25.56 9.91 4.27
CA ALA A 251 -25.91 9.23 3.03
C ALA A 251 -25.01 9.69 1.89
N PHE A 252 -24.94 8.85 0.85
CA PHE A 252 -24.25 9.16 -0.40
C PHE A 252 -25.26 9.28 -1.55
N SER A 253 -25.14 10.28 -2.41
CA SER A 253 -26.01 10.45 -3.58
C SER A 253 -25.65 9.46 -4.69
N ASP A 254 -24.37 9.21 -4.90
CA ASP A 254 -23.86 8.24 -5.88
C ASP A 254 -23.20 7.04 -5.18
N GLU A 255 -24.02 6.18 -4.56
CA GLU A 255 -23.52 4.95 -3.94
C GLU A 255 -22.90 3.98 -4.95
N GLN A 256 -23.32 4.02 -6.20
CA GLN A 256 -22.77 3.14 -7.23
C GLN A 256 -21.33 3.53 -7.61
N GLY A 257 -21.04 4.81 -7.74
CA GLY A 257 -19.67 5.30 -7.96
C GLY A 257 -18.76 4.97 -6.78
N LEU A 258 -19.23 5.19 -5.55
CA LEU A 258 -18.53 4.81 -4.33
C LEU A 258 -18.28 3.30 -4.28
N ALA A 259 -19.29 2.48 -4.57
CA ALA A 259 -19.19 1.03 -4.59
C ALA A 259 -18.15 0.55 -5.62
N THR A 260 -18.09 1.17 -6.79
CA THR A 260 -17.10 0.86 -7.82
C THR A 260 -15.68 1.12 -7.30
N GLN A 261 -15.45 2.26 -6.69
CA GLN A 261 -14.12 2.61 -6.16
C GLN A 261 -13.72 1.72 -4.99
N LEU A 262 -14.64 1.45 -4.07
CA LEU A 262 -14.39 0.52 -2.96
C LEU A 262 -14.13 -0.91 -3.45
N TYR A 263 -14.87 -1.39 -4.44
CA TYR A 263 -14.63 -2.69 -5.04
C TYR A 263 -13.21 -2.83 -5.60
N ILE A 264 -12.78 -1.85 -6.41
CA ILE A 264 -11.43 -1.84 -7.01
C ILE A 264 -10.36 -1.88 -5.92
N HIS A 265 -10.51 -1.08 -4.87
CA HIS A 265 -9.56 -1.05 -3.76
C HIS A 265 -9.58 -2.34 -2.95
N LEU A 266 -10.76 -2.80 -2.53
CA LEU A 266 -10.90 -3.96 -1.66
C LEU A 266 -10.56 -5.28 -2.33
N ALA A 267 -10.76 -5.42 -3.64
CA ALA A 267 -10.30 -6.59 -4.38
C ALA A 267 -8.79 -6.80 -4.26
N GLN A 268 -8.02 -5.72 -4.27
CA GLN A 268 -6.58 -5.77 -4.06
C GLN A 268 -6.20 -5.87 -2.57
N ALA A 269 -6.93 -5.17 -1.70
CA ALA A 269 -6.67 -5.16 -0.26
C ALA A 269 -6.88 -6.56 0.37
N LEU A 270 -7.89 -7.31 -0.06
CA LEU A 270 -8.13 -8.68 0.38
C LEU A 270 -6.95 -9.60 0.05
N GLU A 271 -6.40 -9.50 -1.15
CA GLU A 271 -5.24 -10.29 -1.56
C GLU A 271 -4.01 -9.91 -0.76
N ARG A 272 -3.74 -8.62 -0.58
CA ARG A 272 -2.64 -8.16 0.27
C ARG A 272 -2.76 -8.69 1.70
N CYS A 273 -3.94 -8.61 2.26
CA CYS A 273 -4.20 -9.08 3.61
C CYS A 273 -4.03 -10.58 3.74
N LEU A 274 -4.58 -11.36 2.82
CA LEU A 274 -4.54 -12.82 2.82
C LEU A 274 -3.10 -13.35 2.64
N PHE A 275 -2.28 -12.70 1.81
CA PHE A 275 -0.90 -13.09 1.55
C PHE A 275 0.12 -12.34 2.40
N GLY A 276 -0.32 -11.46 3.29
CA GLY A 276 0.54 -10.72 4.21
C GLY A 276 1.45 -9.71 3.52
N ILE A 277 0.97 -9.08 2.46
CA ILE A 277 1.68 -8.01 1.73
C ILE A 277 1.36 -6.68 2.40
N GLY A 278 2.37 -6.00 2.89
CA GLY A 278 2.21 -4.67 3.49
C GLY A 278 2.03 -3.57 2.45
N ILE A 279 1.53 -2.44 2.91
CA ILE A 279 1.44 -1.20 2.12
C ILE A 279 2.44 -0.21 2.68
N ASP A 280 3.28 0.33 1.81
CA ASP A 280 4.11 1.48 2.12
C ASP A 280 3.26 2.76 2.03
N ASN A 281 2.62 3.13 3.13
CA ASN A 281 1.79 4.32 3.20
C ASN A 281 1.91 4.97 4.58
N ALA A 282 2.43 6.19 4.62
CA ALA A 282 2.56 6.99 5.84
C ALA A 282 1.29 7.79 6.21
N LEU A 283 0.26 7.75 5.35
CA LEU A 283 -0.98 8.53 5.55
C LEU A 283 -1.82 8.14 6.79
N PRO A 284 -1.84 6.88 7.28
CA PRO A 284 -2.71 6.51 8.40
C PRO A 284 -2.53 7.33 9.66
N GLU A 285 -1.29 7.68 10.01
CA GLU A 285 -1.02 8.50 11.19
C GLU A 285 -1.61 9.91 11.04
N GLU A 286 -1.47 10.51 9.87
CA GLU A 286 -2.04 11.81 9.57
C GLU A 286 -3.57 11.77 9.55
N ILE A 287 -4.16 10.75 8.93
CA ILE A 287 -5.61 10.56 8.89
C ILE A 287 -6.17 10.32 10.29
N THR A 288 -5.52 9.50 11.09
CA THR A 288 -5.92 9.24 12.48
C THR A 288 -5.88 10.52 13.32
N ARG A 289 -4.89 11.36 13.10
CA ARG A 289 -4.75 12.63 13.80
C ARG A 289 -5.78 13.66 13.37
N LEU A 290 -6.02 13.81 12.06
CA LEU A 290 -6.88 14.85 11.51
C LEU A 290 -8.36 14.43 11.43
N TYR A 291 -8.63 13.15 11.23
CA TYR A 291 -9.96 12.58 11.04
C TYR A 291 -10.20 11.34 11.91
N PRO A 292 -10.04 11.44 13.22
CA PRO A 292 -10.10 10.27 14.11
C PRO A 292 -11.47 9.58 14.07
N ARG A 293 -12.56 10.34 13.98
CA ARG A 293 -13.91 9.79 13.87
C ARG A 293 -14.13 9.05 12.55
N LEU A 294 -13.64 9.59 11.43
CA LEU A 294 -13.71 8.92 10.13
C LEU A 294 -12.96 7.58 10.18
N MET A 295 -11.75 7.58 10.73
CA MET A 295 -10.94 6.37 10.88
C MET A 295 -11.64 5.31 11.74
N ARG A 296 -12.16 5.71 12.89
CA ARG A 296 -12.90 4.82 13.80
C ARG A 296 -14.19 4.29 13.19
N THR A 297 -14.97 5.14 12.53
CA THR A 297 -16.21 4.76 11.84
C THR A 297 -15.93 3.78 10.70
N THR A 298 -14.89 4.02 9.91
CA THR A 298 -14.46 3.12 8.84
C THR A 298 -14.04 1.76 9.39
N ARG A 299 -13.24 1.73 10.46
CA ARG A 299 -12.84 0.48 11.10
C ARG A 299 -14.03 -0.32 11.61
N ALA A 300 -14.98 0.33 12.25
CA ALA A 300 -16.22 -0.30 12.71
C ALA A 300 -17.07 -0.84 11.55
N ALA A 301 -17.17 -0.07 10.46
CA ALA A 301 -17.89 -0.51 9.25
C ALA A 301 -17.24 -1.73 8.59
N CYS A 302 -15.92 -1.84 8.61
CA CYS A 302 -15.17 -2.96 8.03
C CYS A 302 -15.25 -4.25 8.86
N ALA A 303 -15.71 -4.21 10.10
CA ALA A 303 -15.69 -5.36 11.01
C ALA A 303 -16.44 -6.58 10.47
N GLN A 304 -17.61 -6.38 9.86
CA GLN A 304 -18.38 -7.47 9.26
C GLN A 304 -17.66 -8.07 8.05
N LEU A 305 -17.06 -7.25 7.20
CA LEU A 305 -16.28 -7.69 6.05
C LEU A 305 -15.04 -8.49 6.50
N GLU A 306 -14.33 -8.02 7.52
CA GLU A 306 -13.21 -8.76 8.11
C GLU A 306 -13.63 -10.13 8.63
N THR A 307 -14.76 -10.20 9.34
CA THR A 307 -15.31 -11.48 9.84
C THR A 307 -15.69 -12.40 8.69
N HIS A 308 -16.34 -11.89 7.65
CA HIS A 308 -16.76 -12.68 6.51
C HIS A 308 -15.59 -13.35 5.78
N TYR A 309 -14.48 -12.63 5.61
CA TYR A 309 -13.29 -13.14 4.93
C TYR A 309 -12.26 -13.78 5.87
N GLY A 310 -12.47 -13.75 7.19
CA GLY A 310 -11.51 -14.28 8.16
C GLY A 310 -10.17 -13.56 8.16
N ILE A 311 -10.18 -12.26 7.93
CA ILE A 311 -8.99 -11.39 7.85
C ILE A 311 -9.08 -10.24 8.86
N HIS A 312 -7.95 -9.55 9.03
CA HIS A 312 -7.89 -8.30 9.78
C HIS A 312 -7.08 -7.26 8.98
N PHE A 313 -7.72 -6.14 8.64
CA PHE A 313 -7.04 -5.06 7.92
C PHE A 313 -6.08 -4.31 8.85
N SER A 314 -4.90 -4.01 8.33
CA SER A 314 -3.96 -3.10 8.98
C SER A 314 -4.54 -1.68 9.06
N ASP A 315 -3.92 -0.83 9.89
CA ASP A 315 -4.30 0.58 9.96
C ASP A 315 -4.10 1.30 8.62
N GLU A 316 -3.09 0.90 7.85
CA GLU A 316 -2.81 1.39 6.51
C GLU A 316 -3.97 1.09 5.55
N GLU A 317 -4.49 -0.13 5.57
CA GLU A 317 -5.63 -0.53 4.73
C GLU A 317 -6.91 0.19 5.14
N ILE A 318 -7.19 0.27 6.43
CA ILE A 318 -8.34 1.03 6.94
C ILE A 318 -8.22 2.51 6.58
N GLY A 319 -7.02 3.08 6.69
CA GLY A 319 -6.76 4.47 6.30
C GLY A 319 -7.08 4.76 4.84
N LEU A 320 -6.74 3.85 3.93
CA LEU A 320 -7.07 3.99 2.51
C LEU A 320 -8.59 3.91 2.25
N VAL A 321 -9.28 3.00 2.94
CA VAL A 321 -10.76 2.93 2.86
C VAL A 321 -11.38 4.20 3.43
N ALA A 322 -10.85 4.71 4.54
CA ALA A 322 -11.31 5.97 5.14
C ALA A 322 -11.13 7.16 4.19
N ILE A 323 -10.02 7.24 3.45
CA ILE A 323 -9.81 8.27 2.41
C ILE A 323 -10.89 8.19 1.34
N ILE A 324 -11.25 7.01 0.90
CA ILE A 324 -12.30 6.82 -0.11
C ILE A 324 -13.63 7.33 0.42
N PHE A 325 -14.06 6.91 1.60
CA PHE A 325 -15.29 7.42 2.21
C PHE A 325 -15.26 8.93 2.41
N GLY A 326 -14.16 9.46 2.93
CA GLY A 326 -14.00 10.91 3.16
C GLY A 326 -14.08 11.72 1.88
N ALA A 327 -13.44 11.27 0.80
CA ALA A 327 -13.48 11.94 -0.49
C ALA A 327 -14.90 12.00 -1.07
N TRP A 328 -15.65 10.90 -0.97
CA TRP A 328 -17.04 10.87 -1.43
C TRP A 328 -17.97 11.74 -0.57
N LEU A 329 -17.78 11.78 0.74
CA LEU A 329 -18.52 12.66 1.62
C LEU A 329 -18.30 14.14 1.27
N MET A 330 -17.04 14.52 0.96
CA MET A 330 -16.71 15.90 0.58
C MET A 330 -17.29 16.30 -0.77
N GLN A 331 -17.30 15.41 -1.76
CA GLN A 331 -17.83 15.71 -3.09
C GLN A 331 -19.33 15.98 -3.09
N GLU A 332 -20.08 15.26 -2.28
CA GLU A 332 -21.55 15.30 -2.33
C GLU A 332 -22.19 16.47 -1.60
N ASN A 333 -21.51 16.98 -0.60
CA ASN A 333 -22.14 17.94 0.30
C ASN A 333 -21.69 19.39 0.07
N ASP A 334 -20.90 19.69 -0.97
CA ASP A 334 -20.25 21.02 -1.14
C ASP A 334 -19.57 21.47 0.18
N ILE A 335 -19.05 20.48 0.94
CA ILE A 335 -18.61 20.71 2.30
C ILE A 335 -17.35 21.57 2.27
N GLN A 336 -17.55 22.81 2.60
CA GLN A 336 -16.46 23.69 2.96
C GLN A 336 -15.89 23.26 4.32
N GLU A 337 -14.58 23.24 4.40
CA GLU A 337 -13.87 23.03 5.63
C GLU A 337 -14.33 24.04 6.69
N LYS A 338 -14.85 23.55 7.82
CA LYS A 338 -15.33 24.42 8.90
C LYS A 338 -14.16 25.05 9.65
N GLN A 339 -14.17 26.35 9.77
CA GLN A 339 -13.13 27.11 10.47
C GLN A 339 -13.43 27.15 11.96
N VAL A 340 -12.58 26.55 12.76
CA VAL A 340 -12.67 26.55 14.24
C VAL A 340 -11.49 27.32 14.82
N LEU A 341 -11.77 28.21 15.73
CA LEU A 341 -10.74 28.93 16.47
C LEU A 341 -10.62 28.36 17.88
N LEU A 342 -9.47 27.78 18.19
CA LEU A 342 -9.14 27.31 19.53
C LEU A 342 -8.29 28.36 20.23
N LEU A 343 -8.79 28.89 21.34
CA LEU A 343 -8.07 29.91 22.10
C LEU A 343 -7.04 29.26 23.01
N THR A 344 -5.83 29.75 22.93
CA THR A 344 -4.65 29.23 23.65
C THR A 344 -4.25 30.10 24.83
N GLY A 345 -3.71 29.48 25.84
CA GLY A 345 -3.18 30.11 27.04
C GLY A 345 -1.86 29.50 27.48
N ASN A 346 -1.84 28.90 28.66
CA ASN A 346 -0.60 28.41 29.27
C ASN A 346 -0.49 26.87 29.31
N ASP A 347 -1.47 26.15 28.80
CA ASP A 347 -1.55 24.68 28.89
C ASP A 347 -1.74 24.07 27.50
N SER A 348 -0.64 23.79 26.82
CA SER A 348 -0.66 23.19 25.48
C SER A 348 -1.23 21.77 25.46
N SER A 349 -1.04 21.01 26.53
CA SER A 349 -1.59 19.64 26.64
C SER A 349 -3.11 19.64 26.71
N LEU A 350 -3.67 20.58 27.44
CA LEU A 350 -5.12 20.79 27.53
C LEU A 350 -5.69 21.20 26.17
N GLU A 351 -5.01 22.08 25.46
CA GLU A 351 -5.43 22.57 24.16
C GLU A 351 -5.38 21.48 23.08
N GLU A 352 -4.34 20.67 23.06
CA GLU A 352 -4.23 19.51 22.16
C GLU A 352 -5.32 18.46 22.41
N GLU A 353 -5.64 18.20 23.66
CA GLU A 353 -6.70 17.28 24.02
C GLU A 353 -8.09 17.80 23.59
N ILE A 354 -8.33 19.10 23.71
CA ILE A 354 -9.57 19.72 23.20
C ILE A 354 -9.64 19.60 21.68
N GLU A 355 -8.56 19.88 20.96
CA GLU A 355 -8.51 19.70 19.52
C GLU A 355 -8.84 18.27 19.12
N HIS A 356 -8.25 17.29 19.80
CA HIS A 356 -8.53 15.87 19.54
C HIS A 356 -10.02 15.55 19.75
N GLN A 357 -10.60 16.00 20.84
CA GLN A 357 -12.03 15.78 21.12
C GLN A 357 -12.95 16.50 20.13
N LEU A 358 -12.58 17.69 19.64
CA LEU A 358 -13.33 18.36 18.57
C LEU A 358 -13.34 17.57 17.27
N ARG A 359 -12.18 17.05 16.87
CA ARG A 359 -12.07 16.22 15.66
C ARG A 359 -12.82 14.89 15.77
N GLU A 360 -13.02 14.38 16.98
CA GLU A 360 -13.83 13.18 17.24
C GLU A 360 -15.35 13.41 17.10
N LEU A 361 -15.81 14.65 17.16
CA LEU A 361 -17.24 14.94 17.13
C LEU A 361 -17.87 14.91 15.75
N THR A 362 -17.10 15.14 14.70
CA THR A 362 -17.63 15.25 13.34
C THR A 362 -16.78 14.48 12.33
N LEU A 363 -17.44 14.04 11.25
CA LEU A 363 -16.78 13.49 10.06
C LEU A 363 -16.33 14.58 9.09
N LEU A 364 -16.75 15.84 9.31
CA LEU A 364 -16.43 16.96 8.46
C LEU A 364 -14.99 17.42 8.65
N PRO A 365 -14.32 17.93 7.60
CA PRO A 365 -12.99 18.51 7.74
C PRO A 365 -13.04 19.78 8.61
N LEU A 366 -12.17 19.85 9.59
CA LEU A 366 -12.01 20.99 10.47
C LEU A 366 -10.66 21.65 10.27
N ASN A 367 -10.67 22.94 9.97
CA ASN A 367 -9.47 23.77 10.03
C ASN A 367 -9.42 24.45 11.39
N ILE A 368 -8.65 23.88 12.30
CA ILE A 368 -8.51 24.40 13.67
C ILE A 368 -7.28 25.30 13.71
N LYS A 369 -7.53 26.60 13.92
CA LYS A 369 -6.50 27.61 14.12
C LYS A 369 -6.35 27.92 15.60
N TYR A 370 -5.12 28.12 16.03
CA TYR A 370 -4.78 28.51 17.39
C TYR A 370 -4.61 30.03 17.47
N LEU A 371 -5.23 30.66 18.46
CA LEU A 371 -5.05 32.08 18.72
C LEU A 371 -4.99 32.29 20.25
N SER A 372 -4.04 33.07 20.73
CA SER A 372 -3.98 33.36 22.16
C SER A 372 -5.21 34.13 22.63
N VAL A 373 -5.67 33.86 23.86
CA VAL A 373 -6.80 34.60 24.47
C VAL A 373 -6.55 36.12 24.43
N HIS A 374 -5.30 36.53 24.68
CA HIS A 374 -4.94 37.95 24.61
C HIS A 374 -5.07 38.57 23.23
N ALA A 375 -4.63 37.86 22.18
CA ALA A 375 -4.79 38.29 20.80
C ALA A 375 -6.27 38.33 20.40
N PHE A 376 -7.05 37.33 20.82
CA PHE A 376 -8.49 37.29 20.56
C PHE A 376 -9.22 38.48 21.21
N GLN A 377 -8.89 38.82 22.42
CA GLN A 377 -9.50 39.99 23.10
C GLN A 377 -9.19 41.32 22.40
N LYS A 378 -8.04 41.42 21.72
CA LYS A 378 -7.65 42.61 20.98
C LYS A 378 -8.24 42.69 19.59
N GLN A 379 -8.28 41.58 18.88
CA GLN A 379 -8.56 41.54 17.43
C GLN A 379 -9.93 40.94 17.11
N GLY A 380 -10.53 40.18 18.03
CA GLY A 380 -11.69 39.34 17.75
C GLY A 380 -11.35 38.17 16.82
N ALA A 381 -12.40 37.50 16.31
CA ALA A 381 -12.28 36.43 15.33
C ALA A 381 -12.57 36.95 13.91
N SER A 382 -11.99 36.29 12.92
CA SER A 382 -12.32 36.50 11.49
C SER A 382 -13.79 36.15 11.24
N LYS A 383 -14.41 36.78 10.25
CA LYS A 383 -15.80 36.51 9.84
C LYS A 383 -16.01 35.09 9.29
N GLU A 384 -14.94 34.41 8.90
CA GLU A 384 -14.97 33.04 8.37
C GLU A 384 -15.02 31.97 9.45
N VAL A 385 -14.80 32.35 10.72
CA VAL A 385 -14.80 31.43 11.84
C VAL A 385 -16.23 30.98 12.15
N THR A 386 -16.47 29.68 12.15
CA THR A 386 -17.77 29.06 12.42
C THR A 386 -17.99 28.88 13.93
N LEU A 387 -16.93 28.53 14.67
CA LEU A 387 -16.99 28.23 16.08
C LEU A 387 -15.70 28.66 16.79
N ILE A 388 -15.84 29.20 17.99
CA ILE A 388 -14.73 29.50 18.89
C ILE A 388 -14.83 28.57 20.10
N VAL A 389 -13.73 27.89 20.42
CA VAL A 389 -13.64 26.99 21.58
C VAL A 389 -12.49 27.44 22.49
N THR A 390 -12.73 27.46 23.77
CA THR A 390 -11.71 27.85 24.75
C THR A 390 -11.87 27.11 26.06
N PRO A 391 -10.77 26.60 26.69
CA PRO A 391 -10.81 26.14 28.08
C PRO A 391 -10.66 27.29 29.06
N TYR A 392 -10.41 28.50 28.58
CA TYR A 392 -10.11 29.67 29.43
C TYR A 392 -11.30 30.60 29.50
N HIS A 393 -11.46 31.27 30.64
CA HIS A 393 -12.46 32.32 30.79
C HIS A 393 -12.09 33.54 29.94
N THR A 394 -12.97 33.91 29.04
CA THR A 394 -12.79 35.09 28.18
C THR A 394 -14.14 35.74 27.88
N SER A 395 -14.11 37.02 27.60
CA SER A 395 -15.28 37.75 27.14
C SER A 395 -15.50 37.55 25.65
N LEU A 396 -16.76 37.48 25.25
CA LEU A 396 -17.14 37.39 23.83
C LEU A 396 -17.22 38.81 23.24
N PRO A 397 -16.46 39.14 22.18
CA PRO A 397 -16.63 40.36 21.44
C PRO A 397 -18.02 40.46 20.77
N LEU A 398 -18.51 41.67 20.57
CA LEU A 398 -19.74 41.88 19.84
C LEU A 398 -19.62 41.33 18.40
N PHE A 399 -20.68 40.69 17.90
CA PHE A 399 -20.78 40.13 16.55
C PHE A 399 -19.74 39.00 16.28
N SER A 400 -19.36 38.26 17.26
CA SER A 400 -18.44 37.12 17.13
C SER A 400 -19.21 35.83 16.81
N ALA A 401 -18.51 34.83 16.26
CA ALA A 401 -19.00 33.47 16.15
C ALA A 401 -19.36 32.89 17.51
N PRO A 402 -20.22 31.85 17.58
CA PRO A 402 -20.51 31.18 18.85
C PRO A 402 -19.24 30.77 19.58
N LEU A 403 -19.17 31.07 20.88
CA LEU A 403 -18.07 30.68 21.76
C LEU A 403 -18.54 29.62 22.74
N ILE A 404 -17.80 28.52 22.82
CA ILE A 404 -18.04 27.45 23.77
C ILE A 404 -16.87 27.35 24.73
N HIS A 405 -17.16 27.42 26.03
CA HIS A 405 -16.20 27.14 27.07
C HIS A 405 -16.10 25.63 27.23
N ALA A 406 -14.96 25.04 26.86
CA ALA A 406 -14.71 23.60 26.91
C ALA A 406 -14.14 23.20 28.26
N THR A 407 -14.73 22.18 28.86
CA THR A 407 -14.18 21.49 30.03
C THR A 407 -13.81 20.07 29.64
N LEU A 408 -12.68 19.55 30.10
CA LEU A 408 -12.28 18.18 29.81
C LEU A 408 -12.71 17.20 30.90
N PRO A 409 -13.27 16.04 30.52
CA PRO A 409 -13.74 15.68 29.17
C PRO A 409 -14.97 16.51 28.77
N LEU A 410 -15.16 16.72 27.46
CA LEU A 410 -16.34 17.43 26.96
C LEU A 410 -17.62 16.72 27.40
N GLY A 411 -18.49 17.46 28.10
CA GLY A 411 -19.79 16.94 28.50
C GLY A 411 -20.74 16.70 27.32
N GLU A 412 -21.71 15.81 27.47
CA GLU A 412 -22.62 15.44 26.36
C GLU A 412 -23.36 16.65 25.78
N ASN A 413 -23.82 17.58 26.60
CA ASN A 413 -24.45 18.81 26.13
C ASN A 413 -23.50 19.71 25.33
N GLN A 414 -22.21 19.77 25.69
CA GLN A 414 -21.19 20.50 24.95
C GLN A 414 -20.91 19.84 23.60
N ARG A 415 -20.77 18.51 23.59
CA ARG A 415 -20.57 17.73 22.38
C ARG A 415 -21.70 17.91 21.39
N GLN A 416 -22.94 17.81 21.86
CA GLN A 416 -24.11 17.98 21.02
C GLN A 416 -24.19 19.39 20.44
N ARG A 417 -23.98 20.41 21.26
CA ARG A 417 -24.00 21.81 20.81
C ARG A 417 -22.90 22.12 19.79
N ILE A 418 -21.69 21.62 20.01
CA ILE A 418 -20.58 21.77 19.07
C ILE A 418 -20.95 21.10 17.75
N ARG A 419 -21.47 19.88 17.78
CA ARG A 419 -21.90 19.16 16.58
C ARG A 419 -22.97 19.90 15.80
N GLU A 420 -24.00 20.40 16.46
CA GLU A 420 -25.06 21.19 15.83
C GLU A 420 -24.52 22.44 15.13
N ILE A 421 -23.56 23.15 15.73
CA ILE A 421 -22.92 24.33 15.10
C ILE A 421 -22.04 23.92 13.91
N LEU A 422 -21.31 22.83 14.00
CA LEU A 422 -20.40 22.40 12.93
C LEU A 422 -21.16 21.78 11.74
N GLU A 423 -22.28 21.13 12.00
CA GLU A 423 -23.07 20.44 10.96
C GLU A 423 -24.21 21.33 10.37
N SER A 424 -24.42 22.53 10.92
CA SER A 424 -25.31 23.54 10.35
C SER A 424 -24.61 24.28 9.18
#